data_aaaa2a4f4306326044a364b888ee7bc4
#
_entry.id   aaaa2a4f4306326044a364b888ee7bc4
#
_cell.length_a   1.000
_cell.length_b   1.000
_cell.length_c   1.000
_cell.angle_alpha   90.00
_cell.angle_beta   90.00
_cell.angle_gamma   90.00
#
_symmetry.space_group_name_H-M   'P 1'
#
loop_
_entity.id
_entity.type
_entity.pdbx_description
1 polymer ?
#
loop_
_entity_poly.entity_id
_entity_poly.type
_entity_poly.pdbx_seq_one_letter_code
_entity_poly.pdbx_strand_id
1 'polypeptide(L)'
;MRRSFDGTDPQIADDAYVDDTAVVIGDVVIESEASVWPNVTLRGDYGRITVGERANVQDNAVCHENAVIATGATVGHGAIVHDATVESGALVGMNATVLDGARVGEGAVVAAGSVVTPGTVIEPSTLVAGVPAAPIGDADDDVAATADRYVDRARRHRETAVRLD
;
A
#
# COMPACT_ATOMS: atom_id res chain seq x y z
N MET A 1 -6.60 12.51 8.34
CA MET A 1 -6.32 12.95 9.73
C MET A 1 -4.95 12.42 10.16
N ARG A 2 -4.03 13.27 10.64
CA ARG A 2 -2.70 12.88 11.16
C ARG A 2 -2.71 12.92 12.67
N ARG A 3 -2.11 11.92 13.34
CA ARG A 3 -2.03 11.83 14.81
C ARG A 3 -0.66 11.36 15.25
N SER A 4 -0.09 12.03 16.26
CA SER A 4 1.02 11.52 17.04
C SER A 4 0.58 10.32 17.89
N PHE A 5 1.47 9.37 18.11
CA PHE A 5 1.31 8.29 19.07
C PHE A 5 2.62 8.09 19.83
N ASP A 6 2.55 8.09 21.16
CA ASP A 6 3.72 7.97 22.07
C ASP A 6 4.88 8.93 21.73
N GLY A 7 4.53 10.16 21.32
CA GLY A 7 5.52 11.19 20.96
C GLY A 7 6.13 11.02 19.56
N THR A 8 5.68 10.03 18.77
CA THR A 8 6.13 9.82 17.39
C THR A 8 5.10 10.37 16.42
N ASP A 9 5.55 11.26 15.54
CA ASP A 9 4.74 11.88 14.49
C ASP A 9 4.96 11.19 13.14
N PRO A 10 3.91 11.06 12.29
CA PRO A 10 4.10 10.64 10.91
C PRO A 10 5.03 11.56 10.12
N GLN A 11 5.96 10.97 9.39
CA GLN A 11 6.89 11.64 8.48
C GLN A 11 6.36 11.51 7.04
N ILE A 12 6.06 12.64 6.42
CA ILE A 12 5.41 12.66 5.11
C ILE A 12 6.21 13.60 4.21
N ALA A 13 6.66 13.12 3.06
CA ALA A 13 7.36 13.92 2.07
C ALA A 13 6.46 15.05 1.54
N ASP A 14 7.04 16.20 1.23
CA ASP A 14 6.29 17.41 0.82
C ASP A 14 5.51 17.22 -0.49
N ASP A 15 5.98 16.33 -1.35
CA ASP A 15 5.37 16.00 -2.64
C ASP A 15 4.49 14.75 -2.62
N ALA A 16 4.39 14.04 -1.48
CA ALA A 16 3.44 12.96 -1.31
C ALA A 16 1.99 13.47 -1.28
N TYR A 17 1.07 12.65 -1.76
CA TYR A 17 -0.37 12.91 -1.66
C TYR A 17 -0.99 12.11 -0.51
N VAL A 18 -1.61 12.80 0.41
CA VAL A 18 -2.40 12.17 1.49
C VAL A 18 -3.76 12.82 1.53
N ASP A 19 -4.80 12.07 1.20
CA ASP A 19 -6.18 12.53 1.24
C ASP A 19 -6.60 12.98 2.65
N ASP A 20 -7.43 14.02 2.74
CA ASP A 20 -7.88 14.58 4.02
C ASP A 20 -8.67 13.59 4.88
N THR A 21 -9.32 12.60 4.26
CA THR A 21 -10.08 11.54 4.95
C THR A 21 -9.20 10.38 5.42
N ALA A 22 -7.96 10.28 4.92
CA ALA A 22 -7.03 9.25 5.38
C ALA A 22 -6.64 9.45 6.86
N VAL A 23 -6.44 8.34 7.56
CA VAL A 23 -6.02 8.31 8.98
C VAL A 23 -4.60 7.77 9.05
N VAL A 24 -3.65 8.60 9.51
CA VAL A 24 -2.23 8.28 9.63
C VAL A 24 -1.80 8.50 11.07
N ILE A 25 -1.36 7.43 11.76
CA ILE A 25 -1.10 7.43 13.21
C ILE A 25 0.30 6.90 13.52
N GLY A 26 1.07 7.63 14.33
CA GLY A 26 2.31 7.15 14.93
C GLY A 26 3.48 7.02 13.97
N ASP A 27 4.25 5.93 14.08
CA ASP A 27 5.47 5.70 13.29
C ASP A 27 5.13 5.28 11.84
N VAL A 28 4.86 6.28 11.02
CA VAL A 28 4.55 6.12 9.60
C VAL A 28 5.46 6.99 8.78
N VAL A 29 6.11 6.41 7.76
CA VAL A 29 6.91 7.13 6.77
C VAL A 29 6.22 7.04 5.41
N ILE A 30 5.96 8.18 4.79
CA ILE A 30 5.41 8.28 3.43
C ILE A 30 6.43 9.05 2.60
N GLU A 31 7.02 8.36 1.63
CA GLU A 31 8.12 8.87 0.83
C GLU A 31 7.64 9.71 -0.37
N SER A 32 8.62 10.23 -1.14
CA SER A 32 8.40 11.10 -2.29
C SER A 32 7.45 10.49 -3.33
N GLU A 33 6.57 11.31 -3.89
CA GLU A 33 5.56 10.94 -4.90
C GLU A 33 4.63 9.77 -4.51
N ALA A 34 4.71 9.28 -3.27
CA ALA A 34 3.77 8.28 -2.76
C ALA A 34 2.36 8.85 -2.62
N SER A 35 1.33 8.00 -2.66
CA SER A 35 -0.06 8.44 -2.55
C SER A 35 -0.91 7.57 -1.63
N VAL A 36 -1.65 8.23 -0.73
CA VAL A 36 -2.56 7.63 0.24
C VAL A 36 -3.95 8.21 0.01
N TRP A 37 -4.89 7.36 -0.35
CA TRP A 37 -6.18 7.73 -0.93
C TRP A 37 -7.30 7.78 0.13
N PRO A 38 -8.54 8.14 -0.24
CA PRO A 38 -9.62 8.33 0.72
C PRO A 38 -9.85 7.16 1.67
N ASN A 39 -10.07 7.47 2.96
CA ASN A 39 -10.39 6.53 4.03
C ASN A 39 -9.32 5.44 4.28
N VAL A 40 -8.12 5.57 3.76
CA VAL A 40 -7.00 4.68 4.11
C VAL A 40 -6.67 4.84 5.58
N THR A 41 -6.35 3.73 6.25
CA THR A 41 -5.81 3.73 7.60
C THR A 41 -4.38 3.18 7.61
N LEU A 42 -3.42 4.03 7.98
CA LEU A 42 -2.04 3.66 8.28
C LEU A 42 -1.84 3.80 9.79
N ARG A 43 -1.79 2.67 10.52
CA ARG A 43 -1.73 2.66 11.98
C ARG A 43 -0.40 2.12 12.48
N GLY A 44 0.58 3.02 12.67
CA GLY A 44 1.94 2.74 13.16
C GLY A 44 2.06 2.91 14.67
N ASP A 45 1.14 2.34 15.45
CA ASP A 45 1.17 2.31 16.92
C ASP A 45 1.95 1.10 17.48
N TYR A 46 2.07 0.04 16.70
CA TYR A 46 2.87 -1.16 16.97
C TYR A 46 3.82 -1.47 15.81
N GLY A 47 4.89 -0.68 15.68
CA GLY A 47 5.86 -0.86 14.61
C GLY A 47 5.67 0.12 13.46
N ARG A 48 6.72 0.26 12.67
CA ARG A 48 6.78 1.25 11.58
C ARG A 48 6.02 0.80 10.35
N ILE A 49 5.25 1.72 9.78
CA ILE A 49 4.72 1.57 8.42
C ILE A 49 5.55 2.39 7.45
N THR A 50 5.93 1.81 6.34
CA THR A 50 6.62 2.52 5.25
C THR A 50 5.79 2.45 3.98
N VAL A 51 5.50 3.61 3.39
CA VAL A 51 4.96 3.75 2.04
C VAL A 51 6.06 4.37 1.20
N GLY A 52 6.73 3.54 0.42
CA GLY A 52 7.93 3.88 -0.35
C GLY A 52 7.63 4.84 -1.51
N GLU A 53 8.70 5.33 -2.11
CA GLU A 53 8.65 6.26 -3.23
C GLU A 53 7.70 5.76 -4.34
N ARG A 54 6.79 6.63 -4.82
CA ARG A 54 5.81 6.34 -5.89
C ARG A 54 4.84 5.19 -5.58
N ALA A 55 4.87 4.62 -4.38
CA ALA A 55 3.90 3.62 -3.96
C ALA A 55 2.52 4.23 -3.76
N ASN A 56 1.47 3.42 -3.88
CA ASN A 56 0.11 3.89 -3.66
C ASN A 56 -0.70 2.94 -2.77
N VAL A 57 -1.43 3.53 -1.83
CA VAL A 57 -2.38 2.82 -0.96
C VAL A 57 -3.76 3.38 -1.24
N GLN A 58 -4.60 2.55 -1.87
CA GLN A 58 -5.87 2.97 -2.44
C GLN A 58 -7.00 2.97 -1.41
N ASP A 59 -8.12 3.58 -1.79
CA ASP A 59 -9.26 3.88 -0.92
C ASP A 59 -9.67 2.71 -0.02
N ASN A 60 -9.95 3.00 1.24
CA ASN A 60 -10.37 2.06 2.29
C ASN A 60 -9.37 0.95 2.64
N ALA A 61 -8.14 0.97 2.12
CA ALA A 61 -7.13 0.00 2.50
C ALA A 61 -6.61 0.24 3.93
N VAL A 62 -6.10 -0.80 4.56
CA VAL A 62 -5.53 -0.76 5.91
C VAL A 62 -4.12 -1.33 5.90
N CYS A 63 -3.16 -0.55 6.42
CA CYS A 63 -1.82 -1.03 6.73
C CYS A 63 -1.58 -0.91 8.23
N HIS A 64 -1.10 -2.00 8.86
CA HIS A 64 -0.88 -2.06 10.30
C HIS A 64 0.39 -2.82 10.65
N GLU A 65 0.91 -2.55 11.85
CA GLU A 65 2.17 -3.07 12.38
C GLU A 65 3.36 -2.72 11.47
N ASN A 66 4.29 -3.64 11.20
CA ASN A 66 5.49 -3.38 10.40
C ASN A 66 5.23 -3.48 8.88
N ALA A 67 4.10 -2.98 8.40
CA ALA A 67 3.77 -3.08 6.97
C ALA A 67 4.75 -2.25 6.12
N VAL A 68 5.37 -2.87 5.13
CA VAL A 68 6.28 -2.23 4.17
C VAL A 68 5.67 -2.32 2.78
N ILE A 69 5.37 -1.16 2.21
CA ILE A 69 4.92 -1.00 0.83
C ILE A 69 6.10 -0.35 0.09
N ALA A 70 6.89 -1.15 -0.61
CA ALA A 70 8.13 -0.68 -1.22
C ALA A 70 7.89 0.21 -2.45
N THR A 71 8.96 0.72 -3.04
CA THR A 71 8.93 1.65 -4.18
C THR A 71 8.04 1.16 -5.31
N GLY A 72 7.11 2.00 -5.76
CA GLY A 72 6.19 1.70 -6.86
C GLY A 72 5.18 0.58 -6.60
N ALA A 73 5.12 0.03 -5.39
CA ALA A 73 4.15 -0.99 -5.05
C ALA A 73 2.72 -0.42 -4.94
N THR A 74 1.74 -1.25 -5.22
CA THR A 74 0.33 -0.88 -5.21
C THR A 74 -0.45 -1.73 -4.20
N VAL A 75 -1.16 -1.05 -3.28
CA VAL A 75 -2.15 -1.67 -2.41
C VAL A 75 -3.54 -1.24 -2.88
N GLY A 76 -4.29 -2.17 -3.45
CA GLY A 76 -5.60 -1.95 -4.06
C GLY A 76 -6.70 -1.57 -3.06
N HIS A 77 -7.81 -1.04 -3.58
CA HIS A 77 -8.95 -0.61 -2.77
C HIS A 77 -9.41 -1.68 -1.78
N GLY A 78 -9.57 -1.31 -0.52
CA GLY A 78 -10.05 -2.18 0.55
C GLY A 78 -9.10 -3.31 0.95
N ALA A 79 -7.87 -3.37 0.41
CA ALA A 79 -6.91 -4.41 0.79
C ALA A 79 -6.35 -4.18 2.20
N ILE A 80 -5.89 -5.26 2.82
CA ILE A 80 -5.26 -5.26 4.14
C ILE A 80 -3.83 -5.77 4.01
N VAL A 81 -2.87 -5.01 4.55
CA VAL A 81 -1.47 -5.42 4.71
C VAL A 81 -1.12 -5.32 6.19
N HIS A 82 -0.90 -6.46 6.84
CA HIS A 82 -0.66 -6.56 8.27
C HIS A 82 0.68 -7.25 8.53
N ASP A 83 1.63 -6.55 9.16
CA ASP A 83 2.99 -7.04 9.46
C ASP A 83 3.64 -7.78 8.28
N ALA A 84 3.57 -7.23 7.09
CA ALA A 84 3.97 -7.88 5.85
C ALA A 84 4.72 -6.93 4.92
N THR A 85 5.47 -7.50 3.96
CA THR A 85 6.22 -6.73 2.96
C THR A 85 5.63 -6.93 1.57
N VAL A 86 5.32 -5.82 0.91
CA VAL A 86 4.97 -5.75 -0.51
C VAL A 86 6.15 -5.11 -1.21
N GLU A 87 6.90 -5.90 -1.98
CA GLU A 87 8.15 -5.47 -2.63
C GLU A 87 7.91 -4.53 -3.80
N SER A 88 9.02 -4.01 -4.36
CA SER A 88 8.97 -3.00 -5.41
C SER A 88 8.13 -3.43 -6.60
N GLY A 89 7.26 -2.55 -7.06
CA GLY A 89 6.40 -2.80 -8.21
C GLY A 89 5.34 -3.89 -8.03
N ALA A 90 5.26 -4.55 -6.87
CA ALA A 90 4.25 -5.57 -6.63
C ALA A 90 2.85 -4.97 -6.44
N LEU A 91 1.83 -5.77 -6.69
CA LEU A 91 0.43 -5.35 -6.58
C LEU A 91 -0.37 -6.29 -5.67
N VAL A 92 -0.97 -5.71 -4.64
CA VAL A 92 -2.00 -6.36 -3.83
C VAL A 92 -3.36 -5.93 -4.36
N GLY A 93 -4.12 -6.87 -4.90
CA GLY A 93 -5.41 -6.63 -5.54
C GLY A 93 -6.50 -6.14 -4.57
N MET A 94 -7.58 -5.60 -5.11
CA MET A 94 -8.72 -5.09 -4.33
C MET A 94 -9.27 -6.12 -3.35
N ASN A 95 -9.52 -5.73 -2.10
CA ASN A 95 -10.01 -6.58 -1.02
C ASN A 95 -9.14 -7.82 -0.72
N ALA A 96 -7.90 -7.88 -1.20
CA ALA A 96 -6.98 -8.94 -0.81
C ALA A 96 -6.43 -8.67 0.60
N THR A 97 -6.00 -9.74 1.28
CA THR A 97 -5.42 -9.67 2.62
C THR A 97 -4.05 -10.33 2.62
N VAL A 98 -3.03 -9.60 3.10
CA VAL A 98 -1.66 -10.09 3.27
C VAL A 98 -1.33 -10.05 4.75
N LEU A 99 -1.01 -11.23 5.32
CA LEU A 99 -0.90 -11.43 6.77
C LEU A 99 0.56 -11.54 7.23
N ASP A 100 0.73 -11.58 8.53
CA ASP A 100 1.95 -11.47 9.32
C ASP A 100 3.14 -12.25 8.75
N GLY A 101 4.26 -11.57 8.56
CA GLY A 101 5.49 -12.16 8.04
C GLY A 101 5.43 -12.59 6.57
N ALA A 102 4.31 -12.35 5.88
CA ALA A 102 4.22 -12.64 4.46
C ALA A 102 5.03 -11.63 3.61
N ARG A 103 5.50 -12.11 2.47
CA ARG A 103 6.30 -11.34 1.53
C ARG A 103 5.76 -11.50 0.12
N VAL A 104 5.35 -10.40 -0.49
CA VAL A 104 4.94 -10.35 -1.90
C VAL A 104 6.14 -9.87 -2.70
N GLY A 105 6.73 -10.77 -3.49
CA GLY A 105 7.97 -10.53 -4.23
C GLY A 105 7.84 -9.43 -5.29
N GLU A 106 8.98 -8.92 -5.74
CA GLU A 106 9.08 -7.84 -6.73
C GLU A 106 8.22 -8.13 -7.98
N GLY A 107 7.37 -7.18 -8.37
CA GLY A 107 6.48 -7.31 -9.52
C GLY A 107 5.42 -8.41 -9.41
N ALA A 108 5.30 -9.10 -8.27
CA ALA A 108 4.27 -10.12 -8.08
C ALA A 108 2.87 -9.50 -7.92
N VAL A 109 1.86 -10.28 -8.22
CA VAL A 109 0.45 -9.87 -8.15
C VAL A 109 -0.33 -10.81 -7.24
N VAL A 110 -0.95 -10.24 -6.22
CA VAL A 110 -2.00 -10.92 -5.44
C VAL A 110 -3.33 -10.54 -6.05
N ALA A 111 -4.06 -11.52 -6.59
CA ALA A 111 -5.36 -11.27 -7.21
C ALA A 111 -6.38 -10.72 -6.22
N ALA A 112 -7.37 -9.98 -6.71
CA ALA A 112 -8.43 -9.40 -5.88
C ALA A 112 -9.14 -10.46 -5.02
N GLY A 113 -9.43 -10.12 -3.75
CA GLY A 113 -10.12 -11.00 -2.80
C GLY A 113 -9.32 -12.19 -2.29
N SER A 114 -8.03 -12.30 -2.62
CA SER A 114 -7.17 -13.40 -2.17
C SER A 114 -6.66 -13.19 -0.75
N VAL A 115 -6.27 -14.28 -0.07
CA VAL A 115 -5.66 -14.24 1.27
C VAL A 115 -4.28 -14.89 1.23
N VAL A 116 -3.25 -14.08 1.43
CA VAL A 116 -1.87 -14.52 1.64
C VAL A 116 -1.69 -14.79 3.12
N THR A 117 -1.53 -16.06 3.48
CA THR A 117 -1.46 -16.50 4.87
C THR A 117 -0.12 -16.15 5.52
N PRO A 118 -0.02 -16.15 6.87
CA PRO A 118 1.19 -15.76 7.57
C PRO A 118 2.43 -16.53 7.11
N GLY A 119 3.55 -15.81 6.98
CA GLY A 119 4.85 -16.36 6.60
C GLY A 119 4.97 -16.83 5.15
N THR A 120 3.94 -16.63 4.33
CA THR A 120 3.99 -17.01 2.91
C THR A 120 4.94 -16.10 2.14
N VAL A 121 5.83 -16.71 1.35
CA VAL A 121 6.69 -15.98 0.40
C VAL A 121 6.17 -16.23 -1.01
N ILE A 122 5.79 -15.15 -1.69
CA ILE A 122 5.41 -15.14 -3.11
C ILE A 122 6.65 -14.75 -3.91
N GLU A 123 7.05 -15.60 -4.85
CA GLU A 123 8.20 -15.34 -5.70
C GLU A 123 7.98 -14.11 -6.60
N PRO A 124 9.06 -13.41 -7.01
CA PRO A 124 8.94 -12.29 -7.94
C PRO A 124 8.16 -12.64 -9.22
N SER A 125 7.48 -11.64 -9.78
CA SER A 125 6.72 -11.75 -11.04
C SER A 125 5.70 -12.89 -11.09
N THR A 126 5.20 -13.32 -9.93
CA THR A 126 4.22 -14.41 -9.82
C THR A 126 2.82 -13.87 -9.57
N LEU A 127 1.83 -14.39 -10.30
CA LEU A 127 0.41 -14.17 -10.03
C LEU A 127 -0.11 -15.26 -9.09
N VAL A 128 -0.64 -14.82 -7.92
CA VAL A 128 -1.29 -15.73 -6.96
C VAL A 128 -2.77 -15.38 -6.78
N ALA A 129 -3.60 -16.39 -6.55
CA ALA A 129 -5.02 -16.21 -6.27
C ALA A 129 -5.58 -17.26 -5.29
N GLY A 130 -6.69 -16.93 -4.64
CA GLY A 130 -7.47 -17.85 -3.80
C GLY A 130 -7.34 -17.60 -2.30
N VAL A 131 -7.99 -18.47 -1.52
CA VAL A 131 -8.00 -18.48 -0.05
C VAL A 131 -7.73 -19.92 0.45
N PRO A 132 -6.49 -20.28 0.82
CA PRO A 132 -5.27 -19.47 0.76
C PRO A 132 -4.83 -19.17 -0.69
N ALA A 133 -4.09 -18.08 -0.88
CA ALA A 133 -3.53 -17.72 -2.20
C ALA A 133 -2.45 -18.73 -2.60
N ALA A 134 -2.52 -19.15 -3.86
CA ALA A 134 -1.56 -20.06 -4.47
C ALA A 134 -1.16 -19.56 -5.87
N PRO A 135 0.05 -19.89 -6.38
CA PRO A 135 0.46 -19.51 -7.73
C PRO A 135 -0.49 -20.05 -8.79
N ILE A 136 -0.88 -19.17 -9.74
CA ILE A 136 -1.73 -19.54 -10.88
C ILE A 136 -1.12 -19.15 -12.23
N GLY A 137 0.02 -18.46 -12.24
CA GLY A 137 0.73 -18.05 -13.45
C GLY A 137 1.74 -16.95 -13.18
N ASP A 138 2.22 -16.36 -14.26
CA ASP A 138 3.12 -15.21 -14.21
C ASP A 138 2.31 -13.91 -14.10
N ALA A 139 2.87 -12.92 -13.41
CA ALA A 139 2.29 -11.57 -13.36
C ALA A 139 2.44 -10.88 -14.72
N ASP A 140 1.49 -10.01 -15.06
CA ASP A 140 1.55 -9.19 -16.27
C ASP A 140 2.61 -8.09 -16.11
N ASP A 141 3.44 -7.88 -17.14
CA ASP A 141 4.48 -6.84 -17.17
C ASP A 141 3.93 -5.41 -17.01
N ASP A 142 2.63 -5.19 -17.26
CA ASP A 142 1.97 -3.86 -17.16
C ASP A 142 1.62 -3.46 -15.71
N VAL A 143 1.89 -4.31 -14.72
CA VAL A 143 1.60 -4.02 -13.30
C VAL A 143 2.34 -2.77 -12.83
N ALA A 144 3.61 -2.61 -13.21
CA ALA A 144 4.44 -1.46 -12.85
C ALA A 144 3.84 -0.12 -13.35
N ALA A 145 3.14 -0.12 -14.49
CA ALA A 145 2.47 1.09 -15.01
C ALA A 145 1.33 1.59 -14.11
N THR A 146 0.89 0.78 -13.13
CA THR A 146 -0.11 1.23 -12.16
C THR A 146 0.45 2.31 -11.25
N ALA A 147 1.68 2.18 -10.80
CA ALA A 147 2.34 3.19 -9.97
C ALA A 147 2.41 4.55 -10.71
N ASP A 148 2.83 4.56 -11.96
CA ASP A 148 2.91 5.78 -12.79
C ASP A 148 1.54 6.47 -12.93
N ARG A 149 0.50 5.69 -13.19
CA ARG A 149 -0.88 6.22 -13.25
C ARG A 149 -1.31 6.87 -11.95
N TYR A 150 -0.90 6.31 -10.79
CA TYR A 150 -1.24 6.86 -9.48
C TYR A 150 -0.42 8.09 -9.13
N VAL A 151 0.84 8.17 -9.51
CA VAL A 151 1.66 9.41 -9.40
C VAL A 151 0.99 10.55 -10.16
N ASP A 152 0.59 10.33 -11.42
CA ASP A 152 -0.08 11.35 -12.22
C ASP A 152 -1.45 11.76 -11.64
N ARG A 153 -2.23 10.80 -11.14
CA ARG A 153 -3.50 11.07 -10.45
C ARG A 153 -3.30 11.89 -9.19
N ALA A 154 -2.33 11.51 -8.34
CA ALA A 154 -2.01 12.20 -7.11
C ALA A 154 -1.61 13.67 -7.37
N ARG A 155 -0.74 13.90 -8.36
CA ARG A 155 -0.35 15.24 -8.80
C ARG A 155 -1.58 16.05 -9.22
N ARG A 156 -2.45 15.47 -10.05
CA ARG A 156 -3.68 16.14 -10.49
C ARG A 156 -4.63 16.46 -9.33
N HIS A 157 -4.79 15.55 -8.36
CA HIS A 157 -5.62 15.80 -7.16
C HIS A 157 -5.06 16.96 -6.33
N ARG A 158 -3.75 17.02 -6.10
CA ARG A 158 -3.11 18.14 -5.38
C ARG A 158 -3.34 19.49 -6.05
N GLU A 159 -3.37 19.52 -7.38
CA GLU A 159 -3.50 20.75 -8.17
C GLU A 159 -4.96 21.21 -8.35
N THR A 160 -5.91 20.30 -8.41
CA THR A 160 -7.25 20.61 -8.92
C THR A 160 -8.40 20.23 -7.99
N ALA A 161 -8.17 19.35 -7.01
CA ALA A 161 -9.25 18.96 -6.10
C ALA A 161 -9.56 20.11 -5.12
N VAL A 162 -10.83 20.49 -5.05
CA VAL A 162 -11.32 21.53 -4.14
C VAL A 162 -12.42 20.94 -3.26
N ARG A 163 -12.26 21.08 -1.96
CA ARG A 163 -13.32 20.69 -1.02
C ARG A 163 -14.52 21.63 -1.18
N LEU A 164 -15.68 21.03 -1.38
CA LEU A 164 -16.95 21.75 -1.40
C LEU A 164 -17.62 21.58 -0.02
N ASP A 165 -17.73 22.67 0.73
CA ASP A 165 -18.38 22.69 2.07
C ASP A 165 -19.90 22.68 1.95
#